data_b65eede2a5d125dbbae0ea2cfea1f54c
#
_entry.id   b65eede2a5d125dbbae0ea2cfea1f54c
#
_cell.length_a   1.000
_cell.length_b   1.000
_cell.length_c   1.000
_cell.angle_alpha   90.00
_cell.angle_beta   90.00
_cell.angle_gamma   90.00
#
_symmetry.space_group_name_H-M   'P 1'
#
loop_
_entity.id
_entity.type
_entity.pdbx_description
1 polymer ?
#
loop_
_entity_poly.entity_id
_entity_poly.type
_entity_poly.pdbx_seq_one_letter_code
_entity_poly.pdbx_strand_id
1 'polypeptide(L)'
;MNWMQATLLFRPKLLDCLHGYNRERFSQDVGAGITVGVVALPLAMAFAVASGLKPEAGLFTAIIAGFLISALGGSRVQIGGPAGAFIVIVYGIVERYGLANLILATAMSGVLLFLMGLFRLGTLIRFIPVAVVIGFTNGIAVLIMLSQIKDLLGLQVAAMPADFFGILNTLWLNLHTVNLAALLLSLASLSLVVGWLRLSRRAQGTRYRWASMVPGSIIALVFATLVTWLLNLPVETIGSKFGGIPSSLPGFSWPEFSWDSARFLLMPTLTLTLLGAIESLLCARIADGMIGDRHNPNQELMAQGVANFVTPFFGGMPATGTIARTVTNIKSGGTTPISGMVHALTLLAVVLVAAPLA
;
A
#
# COMPACT_ATOMS: atom_id res chain seq x y z
N MET A 1 10.08 -32.12 17.58
CA MET A 1 8.91 -31.26 17.26
C MET A 1 8.10 -32.03 16.23
N ASN A 2 6.96 -32.61 16.63
CA ASN A 2 6.15 -33.45 15.74
C ASN A 2 5.50 -32.62 14.64
N TRP A 3 5.38 -33.18 13.44
CA TRP A 3 4.74 -32.55 12.27
C TRP A 3 3.35 -31.96 12.59
N MET A 4 2.57 -32.59 13.46
CA MET A 4 1.29 -32.07 13.95
C MET A 4 1.41 -30.77 14.76
N GLN A 5 2.52 -30.55 15.48
CA GLN A 5 2.77 -29.31 16.22
C GLN A 5 3.23 -28.17 15.29
N ALA A 6 3.90 -28.50 14.19
CA ALA A 6 4.29 -27.51 13.18
C ALA A 6 3.08 -27.00 12.37
N THR A 7 2.10 -27.87 12.08
CA THR A 7 0.83 -27.47 11.44
C THR A 7 -0.05 -26.60 12.33
N LEU A 8 0.12 -26.66 13.65
CA LEU A 8 -0.52 -25.76 14.61
C LEU A 8 0.18 -24.37 14.72
N LEU A 9 1.42 -24.28 14.27
CA LEU A 9 2.18 -23.02 14.28
C LEU A 9 1.85 -22.11 13.08
N PHE A 10 1.54 -22.67 11.91
CA PHE A 10 1.17 -21.92 10.71
C PHE A 10 -0.26 -22.27 10.31
N ARG A 11 -1.24 -21.47 10.80
CA ARG A 11 -2.65 -21.66 10.53
C ARG A 11 -3.29 -20.36 10.05
N PRO A 12 -3.39 -20.15 8.74
CA PRO A 12 -4.06 -19.00 8.17
C PRO A 12 -5.51 -18.85 8.63
N LYS A 13 -5.93 -17.62 8.94
CA LYS A 13 -7.31 -17.32 9.34
C LYS A 13 -8.33 -17.68 8.26
N LEU A 14 -7.90 -17.72 7.00
CA LEU A 14 -8.70 -18.16 5.87
C LEU A 14 -9.34 -19.53 6.12
N LEU A 15 -8.57 -20.49 6.66
CA LEU A 15 -9.08 -21.85 6.92
C LEU A 15 -10.25 -21.85 7.92
N ASP A 16 -10.17 -21.00 8.95
CA ASP A 16 -11.25 -20.85 9.92
C ASP A 16 -12.49 -20.18 9.29
N CYS A 17 -12.28 -19.24 8.38
CA CYS A 17 -13.35 -18.49 7.72
C CYS A 17 -14.10 -19.30 6.66
N LEU A 18 -13.49 -20.36 6.11
CA LEU A 18 -14.15 -21.25 5.15
C LEU A 18 -15.23 -22.15 5.80
N HIS A 19 -15.17 -22.35 7.12
CA HIS A 19 -16.22 -23.07 7.83
C HIS A 19 -17.51 -22.24 7.87
N GLY A 20 -18.57 -22.77 7.27
CA GLY A 20 -19.87 -22.06 7.16
C GLY A 20 -19.87 -20.90 6.16
N TYR A 21 -18.91 -20.89 5.22
CA TYR A 21 -18.88 -19.90 4.14
C TYR A 21 -20.02 -20.16 3.15
N ASN A 22 -20.81 -19.13 2.84
CA ASN A 22 -22.00 -19.23 1.99
C ASN A 22 -21.96 -18.25 0.82
N ARG A 23 -22.93 -18.37 -0.10
CA ARG A 23 -23.03 -17.51 -1.29
C ARG A 23 -23.21 -16.03 -0.96
N GLU A 24 -23.87 -15.71 0.12
CA GLU A 24 -24.09 -14.32 0.54
C GLU A 24 -22.78 -13.66 0.96
N ARG A 25 -22.00 -14.33 1.84
CA ARG A 25 -20.66 -13.87 2.23
C ARG A 25 -19.72 -13.77 1.03
N PHE A 26 -19.80 -14.74 0.11
CA PHE A 26 -19.00 -14.65 -1.12
C PHE A 26 -19.33 -13.40 -1.93
N SER A 27 -20.62 -13.09 -2.14
CA SER A 27 -21.02 -11.88 -2.85
C SER A 27 -20.57 -10.61 -2.14
N GLN A 28 -20.63 -10.56 -0.80
CA GLN A 28 -20.15 -9.45 0.00
C GLN A 28 -18.63 -9.27 -0.13
N ASP A 29 -17.86 -10.35 0.00
CA ASP A 29 -16.41 -10.33 -0.11
C ASP A 29 -15.94 -9.95 -1.52
N VAL A 30 -16.62 -10.43 -2.57
CA VAL A 30 -16.34 -10.04 -3.96
C VAL A 30 -16.61 -8.57 -4.17
N GLY A 31 -17.78 -8.05 -3.74
CA GLY A 31 -18.12 -6.64 -3.85
C GLY A 31 -17.14 -5.73 -3.10
N ALA A 32 -16.78 -6.12 -1.87
CA ALA A 32 -15.81 -5.39 -1.07
C ALA A 32 -14.41 -5.43 -1.72
N GLY A 33 -13.96 -6.61 -2.16
CA GLY A 33 -12.66 -6.77 -2.81
C GLY A 33 -12.52 -5.94 -4.09
N ILE A 34 -13.53 -5.92 -4.95
CA ILE A 34 -13.55 -5.08 -6.15
C ILE A 34 -13.48 -3.59 -5.76
N THR A 35 -14.30 -3.16 -4.79
CA THR A 35 -14.28 -1.77 -4.33
C THR A 35 -12.91 -1.36 -3.81
N VAL A 36 -12.29 -2.19 -2.98
CA VAL A 36 -10.95 -1.92 -2.45
C VAL A 36 -9.90 -1.95 -3.57
N GLY A 37 -10.01 -2.87 -4.54
CA GLY A 37 -9.09 -2.95 -5.69
C GLY A 37 -9.08 -1.67 -6.50
N VAL A 38 -10.26 -1.15 -6.81
CA VAL A 38 -10.41 0.11 -7.57
C VAL A 38 -9.82 1.31 -6.80
N VAL A 39 -10.06 1.40 -5.47
CA VAL A 39 -9.47 2.45 -4.61
C VAL A 39 -7.96 2.30 -4.48
N ALA A 40 -7.48 1.07 -4.40
CA ALA A 40 -6.08 0.77 -4.16
C ALA A 40 -5.18 1.09 -5.37
N LEU A 41 -5.72 1.10 -6.59
CA LEU A 41 -4.96 1.33 -7.81
C LEU A 41 -4.15 2.63 -7.77
N PRO A 42 -4.77 3.83 -7.66
CA PRO A 42 -4.02 5.08 -7.62
C PRO A 42 -3.14 5.21 -6.38
N LEU A 43 -3.58 4.69 -5.23
CA LEU A 43 -2.81 4.73 -3.99
C LEU A 43 -1.52 3.90 -4.08
N ALA A 44 -1.58 2.72 -4.69
CA ALA A 44 -0.42 1.85 -4.84
C ALA A 44 0.64 2.50 -5.74
N MET A 45 0.21 3.09 -6.85
CA MET A 45 1.10 3.84 -7.75
C MET A 45 1.71 5.06 -7.06
N ALA A 46 0.89 5.85 -6.35
CA ALA A 46 1.34 7.05 -5.66
C ALA A 46 2.40 6.72 -4.59
N PHE A 47 2.24 5.64 -3.83
CA PHE A 47 3.22 5.24 -2.83
C PHE A 47 4.54 4.79 -3.45
N ALA A 48 4.52 4.09 -4.59
CA ALA A 48 5.73 3.73 -5.31
C ALA A 48 6.47 4.98 -5.82
N VAL A 49 5.75 5.89 -6.48
CA VAL A 49 6.31 7.14 -7.01
C VAL A 49 6.90 7.99 -5.89
N ALA A 50 6.17 8.16 -4.79
CA ALA A 50 6.65 8.89 -3.63
C ALA A 50 7.89 8.24 -2.97
N SER A 51 8.06 6.93 -3.17
CA SER A 51 9.23 6.16 -2.71
C SER A 51 10.40 6.18 -3.70
N GLY A 52 10.33 6.96 -4.79
CA GLY A 52 11.37 7.03 -5.82
C GLY A 52 11.37 5.81 -6.77
N LEU A 53 10.30 5.03 -6.79
CA LEU A 53 10.15 3.84 -7.62
C LEU A 53 9.19 4.11 -8.79
N LYS A 54 9.21 3.21 -9.78
CA LYS A 54 8.21 3.24 -10.84
C LYS A 54 6.83 2.86 -10.29
N PRO A 55 5.71 3.40 -10.85
CA PRO A 55 4.34 3.13 -10.37
C PRO A 55 4.01 1.64 -10.33
N GLU A 56 4.55 0.86 -11.25
CA GLU A 56 4.37 -0.59 -11.36
C GLU A 56 4.81 -1.35 -10.11
N ALA A 57 5.88 -0.91 -9.43
CA ALA A 57 6.34 -1.55 -8.21
C ALA A 57 5.26 -1.56 -7.11
N GLY A 58 4.50 -0.48 -7.01
CA GLY A 58 3.37 -0.40 -6.09
C GLY A 58 2.22 -1.33 -6.47
N LEU A 59 1.91 -1.42 -7.77
CA LEU A 59 0.87 -2.31 -8.28
C LEU A 59 1.22 -3.77 -8.04
N PHE A 60 2.45 -4.18 -8.39
CA PHE A 60 2.92 -5.56 -8.17
C PHE A 60 2.93 -5.92 -6.69
N THR A 61 3.30 -4.98 -5.83
CA THR A 61 3.21 -5.17 -4.37
C THR A 61 1.75 -5.35 -3.93
N ALA A 62 0.82 -4.54 -4.41
CA ALA A 62 -0.58 -4.66 -4.03
C ALA A 62 -1.21 -5.97 -4.52
N ILE A 63 -0.78 -6.47 -5.69
CA ILE A 63 -1.23 -7.75 -6.24
C ILE A 63 -0.62 -8.91 -5.43
N ILE A 64 0.70 -9.01 -5.39
CA ILE A 64 1.40 -10.20 -4.87
C ILE A 64 1.33 -10.22 -3.34
N ALA A 65 1.81 -9.16 -2.68
CA ALA A 65 1.78 -9.10 -1.23
C ALA A 65 0.34 -9.02 -0.70
N GLY A 66 -0.54 -8.27 -1.36
CA GLY A 66 -1.95 -8.18 -0.99
C GLY A 66 -2.64 -9.54 -1.00
N PHE A 67 -2.38 -10.36 -2.04
CA PHE A 67 -2.89 -11.74 -2.11
C PHE A 67 -2.30 -12.62 -1.01
N LEU A 68 -0.97 -12.64 -0.85
CA LEU A 68 -0.28 -13.50 0.11
C LEU A 68 -0.64 -13.15 1.56
N ILE A 69 -0.70 -11.88 1.91
CA ILE A 69 -1.09 -11.43 3.26
C ILE A 69 -2.53 -11.84 3.56
N SER A 70 -3.44 -11.68 2.61
CA SER A 70 -4.83 -12.07 2.80
C SER A 70 -5.00 -13.59 2.89
N ALA A 71 -4.33 -14.35 2.03
CA ALA A 71 -4.43 -15.81 2.01
C ALA A 71 -3.80 -16.49 3.24
N LEU A 72 -2.67 -15.95 3.71
CA LEU A 72 -1.85 -16.56 4.76
C LEU A 72 -1.98 -15.86 6.12
N GLY A 73 -2.63 -14.69 6.18
CA GLY A 73 -2.69 -13.82 7.35
C GLY A 73 -3.43 -14.37 8.55
N GLY A 74 -3.23 -13.71 9.67
CA GLY A 74 -3.91 -13.98 10.94
C GLY A 74 -5.17 -13.14 11.16
N SER A 75 -5.47 -12.17 10.30
CA SER A 75 -6.65 -11.31 10.33
C SER A 75 -7.70 -11.75 9.32
N ARG A 76 -8.97 -11.51 9.65
CA ARG A 76 -10.09 -11.83 8.73
C ARG A 76 -10.26 -10.85 7.59
N VAL A 77 -9.93 -9.58 7.80
CA VAL A 77 -10.35 -8.49 6.90
C VAL A 77 -9.21 -7.54 6.54
N GLN A 78 -8.00 -7.80 7.04
CA GLN A 78 -6.85 -6.95 6.75
C GLN A 78 -6.47 -7.03 5.27
N ILE A 79 -6.21 -5.87 4.68
CA ILE A 79 -5.69 -5.74 3.33
C ILE A 79 -4.22 -5.33 3.41
N GLY A 80 -3.36 -6.14 2.81
CA GLY A 80 -1.94 -5.84 2.68
C GLY A 80 -1.60 -5.11 1.38
N GLY A 81 -0.40 -4.54 1.33
CA GLY A 81 0.14 -3.89 0.14
C GLY A 81 1.15 -2.79 0.47
N PRO A 82 1.53 -1.96 -0.51
CA PRO A 82 2.42 -0.83 -0.27
C PRO A 82 1.75 0.17 0.68
N ALA A 83 2.51 0.72 1.61
CA ALA A 83 2.01 1.61 2.65
C ALA A 83 2.79 2.91 2.70
N GLY A 84 2.09 3.99 3.06
CA GLY A 84 2.69 5.32 3.19
C GLY A 84 3.80 5.38 4.24
N ALA A 85 3.72 4.55 5.27
CA ALA A 85 4.75 4.45 6.29
C ALA A 85 6.14 4.07 5.77
N PHE A 86 6.19 3.33 4.67
CA PHE A 86 7.45 2.92 4.05
C PHE A 86 8.08 3.97 3.12
N ILE A 87 7.34 5.00 2.69
CA ILE A 87 7.80 5.95 1.67
C ILE A 87 9.18 6.49 1.99
N VAL A 88 9.33 7.10 3.16
CA VAL A 88 10.58 7.77 3.56
C VAL A 88 11.75 6.79 3.66
N ILE A 89 11.50 5.59 4.21
CA ILE A 89 12.54 4.57 4.42
C ILE A 89 12.94 3.96 3.09
N VAL A 90 11.98 3.61 2.25
CA VAL A 90 12.23 3.04 0.91
C VAL A 90 12.96 4.06 0.05
N TYR A 91 12.52 5.31 0.05
CA TYR A 91 13.20 6.38 -0.68
C TYR A 91 14.65 6.52 -0.23
N GLY A 92 14.90 6.58 1.09
CA GLY A 92 16.26 6.68 1.63
C GLY A 92 17.13 5.44 1.33
N ILE A 93 16.54 4.26 1.24
CA ILE A 93 17.26 3.04 0.82
C ILE A 93 17.60 3.11 -0.67
N VAL A 94 16.67 3.49 -1.52
CA VAL A 94 16.88 3.61 -2.97
C VAL A 94 17.95 4.66 -3.28
N GLU A 95 17.89 5.81 -2.62
CA GLU A 95 18.82 6.92 -2.81
C GLU A 95 20.27 6.52 -2.40
N ARG A 96 20.42 5.87 -1.26
CA ARG A 96 21.75 5.56 -0.70
C ARG A 96 22.34 4.26 -1.19
N TYR A 97 21.50 3.28 -1.46
CA TYR A 97 21.94 1.89 -1.70
C TYR A 97 21.49 1.36 -3.07
N GLY A 98 20.58 2.04 -3.74
CA GLY A 98 20.03 1.63 -5.04
C GLY A 98 18.92 0.57 -4.95
N LEU A 99 18.26 0.34 -6.10
CA LEU A 99 17.10 -0.53 -6.21
C LEU A 99 17.43 -2.01 -5.90
N ALA A 100 18.58 -2.51 -6.38
CA ALA A 100 18.98 -3.91 -6.13
C ALA A 100 19.10 -4.21 -4.62
N ASN A 101 19.65 -3.26 -3.85
CA ASN A 101 19.77 -3.37 -2.41
C ASN A 101 18.44 -3.20 -1.67
N LEU A 102 17.48 -2.46 -2.22
CA LEU A 102 16.11 -2.45 -1.68
C LEU A 102 15.46 -3.82 -1.79
N ILE A 103 15.61 -4.50 -2.94
CA ILE A 103 15.09 -5.86 -3.16
C ILE A 103 15.66 -6.81 -2.09
N LEU A 104 16.98 -6.78 -1.90
CA LEU A 104 17.65 -7.61 -0.91
C LEU A 104 17.22 -7.28 0.52
N ALA A 105 17.19 -6.01 0.91
CA ALA A 105 16.74 -5.57 2.24
C ALA A 105 15.30 -5.98 2.54
N THR A 106 14.42 -5.90 1.52
CA THR A 106 13.01 -6.30 1.64
C THR A 106 12.89 -7.81 1.83
N ALA A 107 13.60 -8.60 1.04
CA ALA A 107 13.60 -10.06 1.19
C ALA A 107 14.16 -10.49 2.55
N MET A 108 15.25 -9.90 3.00
CA MET A 108 15.82 -10.12 4.34
C MET A 108 14.84 -9.74 5.45
N SER A 109 14.15 -8.60 5.30
CA SER A 109 13.09 -8.18 6.22
C SER A 109 11.95 -9.20 6.25
N GLY A 110 11.59 -9.78 5.10
CA GLY A 110 10.62 -10.87 4.99
C GLY A 110 11.02 -12.08 5.84
N VAL A 111 12.28 -12.51 5.77
CA VAL A 111 12.81 -13.61 6.61
C VAL A 111 12.70 -13.26 8.09
N LEU A 112 13.11 -12.05 8.49
CA LEU A 112 13.04 -11.62 9.89
C LEU A 112 11.61 -11.56 10.41
N LEU A 113 10.67 -11.02 9.63
CA LEU A 113 9.24 -10.98 9.99
C LEU A 113 8.68 -12.39 10.18
N PHE A 114 9.03 -13.32 9.28
CA PHE A 114 8.61 -14.72 9.41
C PHE A 114 9.16 -15.35 10.70
N LEU A 115 10.44 -15.15 10.99
CA LEU A 115 11.07 -15.64 12.23
C LEU A 115 10.43 -14.99 13.47
N MET A 116 10.13 -13.69 13.44
CA MET A 116 9.43 -13.02 14.54
C MET A 116 8.05 -13.68 14.80
N GLY A 117 7.30 -14.00 13.76
CA GLY A 117 6.04 -14.72 13.90
C GLY A 117 6.23 -16.13 14.46
N LEU A 118 7.21 -16.88 13.94
CA LEU A 118 7.57 -18.23 14.36
C LEU A 118 7.96 -18.31 15.85
N PHE A 119 8.79 -17.37 16.30
CA PHE A 119 9.20 -17.25 17.71
C PHE A 119 8.16 -16.53 18.59
N ARG A 120 6.96 -16.29 18.08
CA ARG A 120 5.84 -15.68 18.81
C ARG A 120 6.10 -14.27 19.35
N LEU A 121 6.97 -13.52 18.68
CA LEU A 121 7.29 -12.14 19.05
C LEU A 121 6.17 -11.15 18.69
N GLY A 122 5.18 -11.53 17.87
CA GLY A 122 4.02 -10.71 17.55
C GLY A 122 3.23 -10.26 18.77
N THR A 123 3.27 -11.03 19.86
CA THR A 123 2.63 -10.66 21.11
C THR A 123 3.34 -9.51 21.85
N LEU A 124 4.62 -9.26 21.54
CA LEU A 124 5.41 -8.19 22.17
C LEU A 124 4.97 -6.79 21.72
N ILE A 125 4.33 -6.68 20.57
CA ILE A 125 3.88 -5.38 20.05
C ILE A 125 2.83 -4.69 20.96
N ARG A 126 2.14 -5.47 21.79
CA ARG A 126 1.21 -4.93 22.80
C ARG A 126 1.89 -4.01 23.81
N PHE A 127 3.20 -4.10 23.96
CA PHE A 127 3.98 -3.27 24.87
C PHE A 127 4.44 -1.94 24.25
N ILE A 128 4.23 -1.75 22.93
CA ILE A 128 4.53 -0.47 22.28
C ILE A 128 3.47 0.54 22.74
N PRO A 129 3.88 1.65 23.38
CA PRO A 129 2.94 2.68 23.80
C PRO A 129 2.19 3.29 22.62
N VAL A 130 0.90 3.45 22.75
CA VAL A 130 0.05 4.04 21.68
C VAL A 130 0.55 5.44 21.29
N ALA A 131 1.10 6.21 22.23
CA ALA A 131 1.67 7.52 21.96
C ALA A 131 2.83 7.49 20.96
N VAL A 132 3.69 6.45 21.02
CA VAL A 132 4.79 6.25 20.06
C VAL A 132 4.24 5.99 18.66
N VAL A 133 3.23 5.14 18.55
CA VAL A 133 2.57 4.82 17.28
C VAL A 133 1.93 6.08 16.67
N ILE A 134 1.17 6.84 17.47
CA ILE A 134 0.52 8.08 17.02
C ILE A 134 1.57 9.10 16.57
N GLY A 135 2.62 9.31 17.36
CA GLY A 135 3.70 10.24 17.02
C GLY A 135 4.40 9.88 15.71
N PHE A 136 4.73 8.60 15.55
CA PHE A 136 5.34 8.08 14.34
C PHE A 136 4.43 8.26 13.10
N THR A 137 3.16 7.86 13.21
CA THR A 137 2.19 7.99 12.11
C THR A 137 1.96 9.45 11.71
N ASN A 138 1.87 10.36 12.68
CA ASN A 138 1.74 11.79 12.41
C ASN A 138 3.00 12.38 11.75
N GLY A 139 4.19 11.98 12.22
CA GLY A 139 5.45 12.39 11.60
C GLY A 139 5.55 11.97 10.14
N ILE A 140 5.20 10.71 9.84
CA ILE A 140 5.13 10.20 8.46
C ILE A 140 4.09 10.98 7.64
N ALA A 141 2.91 11.26 8.18
CA ALA A 141 1.87 12.00 7.47
C ALA A 141 2.35 13.40 7.06
N VAL A 142 3.10 14.09 7.93
CA VAL A 142 3.71 15.39 7.63
C VAL A 142 4.75 15.27 6.51
N LEU A 143 5.64 14.27 6.56
CA LEU A 143 6.65 14.05 5.52
C LEU A 143 6.01 13.72 4.16
N ILE A 144 4.98 12.87 4.14
CA ILE A 144 4.22 12.55 2.93
C ILE A 144 3.58 13.83 2.38
N MET A 145 2.89 14.60 3.22
CA MET A 145 2.25 15.85 2.80
C MET A 145 3.27 16.81 2.16
N LEU A 146 4.42 16.99 2.79
CA LEU A 146 5.47 17.85 2.27
C LEU A 146 6.02 17.36 0.92
N SER A 147 6.24 16.05 0.78
CA SER A 147 6.73 15.46 -0.47
C SER A 147 5.75 15.63 -1.63
N GLN A 148 4.44 15.69 -1.35
CA GLN A 148 3.39 15.88 -2.37
C GLN A 148 3.23 17.34 -2.82
N ILE A 149 3.78 18.32 -2.07
CA ILE A 149 3.72 19.75 -2.46
C ILE A 149 4.39 19.97 -3.82
N LYS A 150 5.47 19.26 -4.11
CA LYS A 150 6.14 19.30 -5.40
C LYS A 150 5.18 19.00 -6.56
N ASP A 151 4.47 17.90 -6.48
CA ASP A 151 3.57 17.44 -7.55
C ASP A 151 2.29 18.31 -7.59
N LEU A 152 1.79 18.78 -6.44
CA LEU A 152 0.64 19.68 -6.34
C LEU A 152 0.91 21.03 -7.01
N LEU A 153 2.11 21.57 -6.84
CA LEU A 153 2.55 22.85 -7.45
C LEU A 153 3.15 22.65 -8.85
N GLY A 154 3.40 21.41 -9.28
CA GLY A 154 4.08 21.08 -10.53
C GLY A 154 5.51 21.58 -10.57
N LEU A 155 6.25 21.53 -9.45
CA LEU A 155 7.63 22.03 -9.37
C LEU A 155 8.59 21.12 -10.14
N GLN A 156 9.52 21.74 -10.85
CA GLN A 156 10.59 21.02 -11.53
C GLN A 156 11.74 20.73 -10.53
N VAL A 157 11.70 19.55 -9.93
CA VAL A 157 12.69 19.10 -8.96
C VAL A 157 13.29 17.77 -9.45
N ALA A 158 14.60 17.75 -9.68
CA ALA A 158 15.29 16.57 -10.20
C ALA A 158 15.27 15.40 -9.21
N ALA A 159 15.55 15.65 -7.94
CA ALA A 159 15.48 14.67 -6.86
C ALA A 159 14.99 15.33 -5.57
N MET A 160 14.07 14.66 -4.85
CA MET A 160 13.56 15.13 -3.57
C MET A 160 14.36 14.48 -2.46
N PRO A 161 14.95 15.22 -1.50
CA PRO A 161 15.62 14.63 -0.35
C PRO A 161 14.66 13.79 0.52
N ALA A 162 15.21 12.83 1.27
CA ALA A 162 14.41 11.99 2.17
C ALA A 162 14.15 12.66 3.53
N ASP A 163 14.97 13.64 3.92
CA ASP A 163 14.89 14.29 5.23
C ASP A 163 14.02 15.55 5.21
N PHE A 164 13.39 15.85 6.35
CA PHE A 164 12.43 16.93 6.51
C PHE A 164 12.98 18.31 6.08
N PHE A 165 14.16 18.67 6.56
CA PHE A 165 14.75 20.00 6.26
C PHE A 165 15.22 20.09 4.81
N GLY A 166 15.75 19.00 4.25
CA GLY A 166 16.08 18.89 2.84
C GLY A 166 14.88 19.08 1.95
N ILE A 167 13.73 18.46 2.27
CA ILE A 167 12.48 18.67 1.54
C ILE A 167 12.07 20.15 1.57
N LEU A 168 12.05 20.78 2.75
CA LEU A 168 11.67 22.20 2.87
C LEU A 168 12.58 23.10 2.06
N ASN A 169 13.89 22.90 2.14
CA ASN A 169 14.87 23.69 1.39
C ASN A 169 14.68 23.49 -0.13
N THR A 170 14.52 22.27 -0.58
CA THR A 170 14.30 21.96 -2.00
C THR A 170 13.02 22.58 -2.53
N LEU A 171 11.92 22.51 -1.78
CA LEU A 171 10.67 23.16 -2.14
C LEU A 171 10.85 24.68 -2.25
N TRP A 172 11.51 25.31 -1.26
CA TRP A 172 11.75 26.74 -1.25
C TRP A 172 12.58 27.22 -2.45
N LEU A 173 13.68 26.53 -2.74
CA LEU A 173 14.57 26.88 -3.86
C LEU A 173 13.89 26.74 -5.22
N ASN A 174 12.91 25.83 -5.36
CA ASN A 174 12.25 25.57 -6.64
C ASN A 174 10.85 26.22 -6.76
N LEU A 175 10.44 27.09 -5.81
CA LEU A 175 9.14 27.76 -5.88
C LEU A 175 8.97 28.62 -7.15
N HIS A 176 10.06 29.10 -7.74
CA HIS A 176 10.02 29.87 -8.99
C HIS A 176 9.61 29.02 -10.23
N THR A 177 9.61 27.69 -10.11
CA THR A 177 9.24 26.75 -11.19
C THR A 177 7.77 26.32 -11.13
N VAL A 178 6.91 26.96 -10.32
CA VAL A 178 5.49 26.62 -10.20
C VAL A 178 4.81 26.56 -11.57
N ASN A 179 4.15 25.42 -11.84
CA ASN A 179 3.33 25.25 -13.02
C ASN A 179 1.86 25.56 -12.68
N LEU A 180 1.36 26.67 -13.21
CA LEU A 180 -0.01 27.12 -12.94
C LEU A 180 -1.07 26.11 -13.40
N ALA A 181 -0.84 25.40 -14.53
CA ALA A 181 -1.76 24.39 -15.03
C ALA A 181 -1.84 23.19 -14.05
N ALA A 182 -0.69 22.73 -13.53
CA ALA A 182 -0.66 21.66 -12.52
C ALA A 182 -1.33 22.10 -11.21
N LEU A 183 -1.08 23.31 -10.74
CA LEU A 183 -1.70 23.86 -9.55
C LEU A 183 -3.23 23.93 -9.68
N LEU A 184 -3.73 24.51 -10.78
CA LEU A 184 -5.18 24.61 -11.02
C LEU A 184 -5.84 23.24 -11.14
N LEU A 185 -5.21 22.31 -11.85
CA LEU A 185 -5.71 20.93 -11.98
C LEU A 185 -5.74 20.22 -10.62
N SER A 186 -4.70 20.39 -9.79
CA SER A 186 -4.62 19.82 -8.45
C SER A 186 -5.71 20.38 -7.52
N LEU A 187 -5.90 21.70 -7.52
CA LEU A 187 -6.95 22.36 -6.72
C LEU A 187 -8.36 21.96 -7.19
N ALA A 188 -8.59 21.86 -8.50
CA ALA A 188 -9.85 21.39 -9.05
C ALA A 188 -10.12 19.94 -8.65
N SER A 189 -9.12 19.06 -8.75
CA SER A 189 -9.22 17.65 -8.35
C SER A 189 -9.49 17.51 -6.84
N LEU A 190 -8.78 18.27 -6.00
CA LEU A 190 -9.01 18.29 -4.55
C LEU A 190 -10.43 18.77 -4.22
N SER A 191 -10.88 19.84 -4.85
CA SER A 191 -12.23 20.38 -4.68
C SER A 191 -13.30 19.36 -5.08
N LEU A 192 -13.05 18.62 -6.17
CA LEU A 192 -13.92 17.55 -6.65
C LEU A 192 -14.00 16.41 -5.63
N VAL A 193 -12.85 15.96 -5.07
CA VAL A 193 -12.83 14.91 -4.03
C VAL A 193 -13.61 15.36 -2.80
N VAL A 194 -13.36 16.57 -2.30
CA VAL A 194 -14.04 17.11 -1.11
C VAL A 194 -15.54 17.28 -1.38
N GLY A 195 -15.91 17.81 -2.55
CA GLY A 195 -17.31 17.96 -2.98
C GLY A 195 -18.01 16.60 -3.06
N TRP A 196 -17.36 15.62 -3.67
CA TRP A 196 -17.87 14.25 -3.77
C TRP A 196 -18.06 13.58 -2.42
N LEU A 197 -17.12 13.75 -1.48
CA LEU A 197 -17.25 13.25 -0.12
C LEU A 197 -18.47 13.84 0.60
N ARG A 198 -18.75 15.13 0.40
CA ARG A 198 -19.94 15.79 0.96
C ARG A 198 -21.23 15.27 0.30
N LEU A 199 -21.21 15.11 -1.03
CA LEU A 199 -22.35 14.61 -1.80
C LEU A 199 -22.66 13.15 -1.42
N SER A 200 -21.65 12.29 -1.38
CA SER A 200 -21.80 10.87 -1.05
C SER A 200 -22.36 10.65 0.36
N ARG A 201 -21.95 11.48 1.34
CA ARG A 201 -22.53 11.45 2.70
C ARG A 201 -24.01 11.83 2.70
N ARG A 202 -24.42 12.81 1.90
CA ARG A 202 -25.83 13.23 1.76
C ARG A 202 -26.67 12.22 0.97
N ALA A 203 -26.04 11.46 0.08
CA ALA A 203 -26.70 10.46 -0.75
C ALA A 203 -27.00 9.15 0.01
N GLN A 204 -26.40 8.94 1.19
CA GLN A 204 -26.70 7.79 2.04
C GLN A 204 -28.18 7.81 2.46
N GLY A 205 -28.90 6.74 2.11
CA GLY A 205 -30.35 6.65 2.39
C GLY A 205 -31.27 7.23 1.32
N THR A 206 -30.74 7.76 0.22
CA THR A 206 -31.51 8.28 -0.91
C THR A 206 -31.44 7.36 -2.14
N ARG A 207 -32.22 7.70 -3.20
CA ARG A 207 -32.17 7.04 -4.52
C ARG A 207 -30.76 7.07 -5.17
N TYR A 208 -29.90 8.00 -4.72
CA TYR A 208 -28.51 8.17 -5.24
C TYR A 208 -27.47 7.39 -4.43
N ARG A 209 -27.86 6.33 -3.74
CA ARG A 209 -26.96 5.47 -2.95
C ARG A 209 -25.74 4.96 -3.75
N TRP A 210 -25.87 4.80 -5.07
CA TRP A 210 -24.76 4.43 -5.95
C TRP A 210 -23.57 5.41 -5.87
N ALA A 211 -23.84 6.72 -5.63
CA ALA A 211 -22.79 7.73 -5.50
C ALA A 211 -21.90 7.50 -4.26
N SER A 212 -22.42 6.83 -3.23
CA SER A 212 -21.62 6.47 -2.06
C SER A 212 -20.70 5.27 -2.28
N MET A 213 -20.90 4.52 -3.39
CA MET A 213 -20.08 3.36 -3.74
C MET A 213 -18.85 3.75 -4.57
N VAL A 214 -18.90 4.92 -5.25
CA VAL A 214 -17.77 5.38 -6.09
C VAL A 214 -16.85 6.28 -5.27
N PRO A 215 -15.57 5.90 -5.08
CA PRO A 215 -14.61 6.72 -4.38
C PRO A 215 -14.31 8.03 -5.12
N GLY A 216 -14.23 9.13 -4.39
CA GLY A 216 -13.93 10.45 -4.97
C GLY A 216 -12.57 10.52 -5.65
N SER A 217 -11.60 9.72 -5.21
CA SER A 217 -10.26 9.61 -5.83
C SER A 217 -10.31 9.10 -7.28
N ILE A 218 -11.23 8.17 -7.58
CA ILE A 218 -11.41 7.66 -8.95
C ILE A 218 -12.00 8.73 -9.84
N ILE A 219 -13.01 9.44 -9.33
CA ILE A 219 -13.62 10.55 -10.07
C ILE A 219 -12.60 11.64 -10.37
N ALA A 220 -11.77 11.99 -9.39
CA ALA A 220 -10.70 12.95 -9.58
C ALA A 220 -9.65 12.46 -10.59
N LEU A 221 -9.29 11.16 -10.55
CA LEU A 221 -8.36 10.56 -11.51
C LEU A 221 -8.91 10.67 -12.94
N VAL A 222 -10.15 10.22 -13.16
CA VAL A 222 -10.81 10.29 -14.48
C VAL A 222 -10.94 11.74 -14.94
N PHE A 223 -11.38 12.64 -14.06
CA PHE A 223 -11.49 14.06 -14.34
C PHE A 223 -10.14 14.66 -14.76
N ALA A 224 -9.10 14.47 -13.95
CA ALA A 224 -7.77 15.02 -14.23
C ALA A 224 -7.18 14.47 -15.54
N THR A 225 -7.34 13.17 -15.81
CA THR A 225 -6.89 12.55 -17.05
C THR A 225 -7.63 13.12 -18.26
N LEU A 226 -8.96 13.21 -18.19
CA LEU A 226 -9.77 13.78 -19.30
C LEU A 226 -9.45 15.25 -19.55
N VAL A 227 -9.34 16.07 -18.51
CA VAL A 227 -9.01 17.50 -18.65
C VAL A 227 -7.61 17.68 -19.23
N THR A 228 -6.63 16.92 -18.76
CA THR A 228 -5.26 16.96 -19.28
C THR A 228 -5.21 16.57 -20.75
N TRP A 229 -5.93 15.51 -21.12
CA TRP A 229 -5.97 15.03 -22.52
C TRP A 229 -6.72 15.98 -23.43
N LEU A 230 -7.91 16.47 -23.06
CA LEU A 230 -8.72 17.36 -23.87
C LEU A 230 -8.09 18.74 -24.08
N LEU A 231 -7.45 19.28 -23.06
CA LEU A 231 -6.85 20.61 -23.08
C LEU A 231 -5.35 20.61 -23.40
N ASN A 232 -4.76 19.42 -23.62
CA ASN A 232 -3.32 19.24 -23.86
C ASN A 232 -2.47 20.03 -22.83
N LEU A 233 -2.83 19.91 -21.54
CA LEU A 233 -2.16 20.68 -20.48
C LEU A 233 -0.69 20.28 -20.35
N PRO A 234 0.23 21.27 -20.17
CA PRO A 234 1.65 21.02 -19.99
C PRO A 234 1.94 20.55 -18.55
N VAL A 235 1.43 19.38 -18.18
CA VAL A 235 1.61 18.74 -16.87
C VAL A 235 2.29 17.39 -17.02
N GLU A 236 3.08 16.99 -16.03
CA GLU A 236 3.63 15.63 -15.98
C GLU A 236 2.52 14.60 -15.80
N THR A 237 2.52 13.60 -16.64
CA THR A 237 1.61 12.43 -16.55
C THR A 237 2.41 11.18 -16.25
N ILE A 238 1.72 10.11 -15.84
CA ILE A 238 2.34 8.78 -15.66
C ILE A 238 2.96 8.32 -16.98
N GLY A 239 2.27 8.57 -18.12
CA GLY A 239 2.78 8.26 -19.44
C GLY A 239 4.05 9.01 -19.80
N SER A 240 4.09 10.34 -19.57
CA SER A 240 5.27 11.16 -19.90
C SER A 240 6.48 10.89 -19.02
N LYS A 241 6.26 10.60 -17.74
CA LYS A 241 7.33 10.41 -16.75
C LYS A 241 7.85 8.98 -16.66
N PHE A 242 6.99 7.98 -16.82
CA PHE A 242 7.31 6.58 -16.58
C PHE A 242 7.09 5.67 -17.78
N GLY A 243 6.60 6.21 -18.92
CA GLY A 243 6.31 5.43 -20.13
C GLY A 243 4.99 4.65 -20.06
N GLY A 244 4.10 4.97 -19.13
CA GLY A 244 2.79 4.31 -18.95
C GLY A 244 2.79 3.21 -17.91
N ILE A 245 1.68 2.47 -17.84
CA ILE A 245 1.52 1.30 -16.95
C ILE A 245 1.85 0.04 -17.77
N PRO A 246 2.73 -0.86 -17.31
CA PRO A 246 3.06 -2.06 -18.05
C PRO A 246 1.83 -2.96 -18.17
N SER A 247 1.64 -3.53 -19.37
CA SER A 247 0.57 -4.49 -19.68
C SER A 247 0.94 -5.95 -19.36
N SER A 248 2.12 -6.17 -18.82
CA SER A 248 2.64 -7.51 -18.49
C SER A 248 2.99 -7.62 -17.02
N LEU A 249 2.87 -8.85 -16.50
CA LEU A 249 3.41 -9.17 -15.18
C LEU A 249 4.93 -9.04 -15.18
N PRO A 250 5.52 -8.64 -14.05
CA PRO A 250 6.97 -8.56 -13.94
C PRO A 250 7.60 -9.93 -14.11
N GLY A 251 8.71 -9.96 -14.83
CA GLY A 251 9.57 -11.14 -14.85
C GLY A 251 10.14 -11.42 -13.46
N PHE A 252 10.36 -12.69 -13.16
CA PHE A 252 11.07 -13.09 -11.97
C PHE A 252 12.55 -12.65 -12.09
N SER A 253 13.04 -11.90 -11.11
CA SER A 253 14.43 -11.49 -11.02
C SER A 253 15.03 -11.91 -9.68
N TRP A 254 16.17 -12.63 -9.74
CA TRP A 254 16.91 -12.98 -8.54
C TRP A 254 17.97 -11.90 -8.27
N PRO A 255 17.97 -11.25 -7.10
CA PRO A 255 19.01 -10.28 -6.76
C PRO A 255 20.35 -10.98 -6.56
N GLU A 256 21.42 -10.34 -6.96
CA GLU A 256 22.76 -10.80 -6.61
C GLU A 256 22.95 -10.70 -5.10
N PHE A 257 23.09 -11.84 -4.46
CA PHE A 257 23.32 -11.92 -3.02
C PHE A 257 24.82 -11.91 -2.72
N SER A 258 25.25 -11.01 -1.83
CA SER A 258 26.57 -11.08 -1.22
C SER A 258 26.47 -10.90 0.30
N TRP A 259 27.38 -11.56 1.05
CA TRP A 259 27.44 -11.40 2.51
C TRP A 259 27.79 -9.97 2.93
N ASP A 260 28.61 -9.28 2.13
CA ASP A 260 28.99 -7.90 2.39
C ASP A 260 27.79 -6.96 2.20
N SER A 261 27.00 -7.15 1.14
CA SER A 261 25.75 -6.43 0.96
C SER A 261 24.77 -6.70 2.10
N ALA A 262 24.63 -7.95 2.54
CA ALA A 262 23.73 -8.29 3.64
C ALA A 262 24.14 -7.61 4.97
N ARG A 263 25.44 -7.57 5.28
CA ARG A 263 25.95 -6.85 6.48
C ARG A 263 25.70 -5.35 6.39
N PHE A 264 25.96 -4.76 5.24
CA PHE A 264 25.77 -3.35 4.99
C PHE A 264 24.29 -2.93 5.08
N LEU A 265 23.37 -3.80 4.67
CA LEU A 265 21.93 -3.58 4.69
C LEU A 265 21.26 -3.96 6.00
N LEU A 266 22.00 -4.38 7.02
CA LEU A 266 21.42 -4.84 8.29
C LEU A 266 20.49 -3.79 8.92
N MET A 267 20.95 -2.54 9.03
CA MET A 267 20.14 -1.46 9.62
C MET A 267 18.89 -1.11 8.79
N PRO A 268 18.97 -0.91 7.46
CA PRO A 268 17.78 -0.79 6.62
C PRO A 268 16.82 -1.96 6.78
N THR A 269 17.31 -3.19 6.79
CA THR A 269 16.51 -4.41 6.96
C THR A 269 15.78 -4.44 8.30
N LEU A 270 16.47 -4.14 9.41
CA LEU A 270 15.86 -4.06 10.73
C LEU A 270 14.79 -2.98 10.79
N THR A 271 15.03 -1.84 10.18
CA THR A 271 14.06 -0.73 10.11
C THR A 271 12.80 -1.15 9.36
N LEU A 272 12.93 -1.77 8.17
CA LEU A 272 11.80 -2.30 7.40
C LEU A 272 11.04 -3.37 8.21
N THR A 273 11.77 -4.26 8.89
CA THR A 273 11.17 -5.34 9.68
C THR A 273 10.34 -4.80 10.83
N LEU A 274 10.91 -3.92 11.65
CA LEU A 274 10.22 -3.36 12.82
C LEU A 274 9.03 -2.51 12.40
N LEU A 275 9.22 -1.66 11.39
CA LEU A 275 8.13 -0.84 10.88
C LEU A 275 7.00 -1.69 10.29
N GLY A 276 7.34 -2.69 9.47
CA GLY A 276 6.36 -3.61 8.89
C GLY A 276 5.58 -4.38 9.96
N ALA A 277 6.26 -4.86 11.01
CA ALA A 277 5.62 -5.53 12.13
C ALA A 277 4.65 -4.61 12.88
N ILE A 278 5.09 -3.38 13.20
CA ILE A 278 4.28 -2.40 13.94
C ILE A 278 3.03 -2.03 13.14
N GLU A 279 3.20 -1.63 11.89
CA GLU A 279 2.10 -1.20 11.01
C GLU A 279 1.09 -2.32 10.78
N SER A 280 1.55 -3.53 10.47
CA SER A 280 0.67 -4.67 10.21
C SER A 280 -0.17 -5.01 11.44
N LEU A 281 0.46 -5.16 12.61
CA LEU A 281 -0.25 -5.54 13.82
C LEU A 281 -1.13 -4.41 14.37
N LEU A 282 -0.76 -3.15 14.13
CA LEU A 282 -1.61 -2.01 14.41
C LEU A 282 -2.86 -2.01 13.51
N CYS A 283 -2.67 -2.23 12.21
CA CYS A 283 -3.76 -2.34 11.25
C CYS A 283 -4.73 -3.47 11.63
N ALA A 284 -4.21 -4.65 11.95
CA ALA A 284 -5.00 -5.79 12.39
C ALA A 284 -5.77 -5.50 13.68
N ARG A 285 -5.15 -4.80 14.64
CA ARG A 285 -5.79 -4.40 15.90
C ARG A 285 -6.92 -3.39 15.70
N ILE A 286 -6.74 -2.42 14.79
CA ILE A 286 -7.80 -1.48 14.41
C ILE A 286 -8.98 -2.23 13.77
N ALA A 287 -8.67 -3.17 12.87
CA ALA A 287 -9.67 -4.02 12.24
C ALA A 287 -10.47 -4.84 13.26
N ASP A 288 -9.79 -5.46 14.23
CA ASP A 288 -10.42 -6.21 15.31
C ASP A 288 -11.44 -5.36 16.08
N GLY A 289 -11.06 -4.11 16.42
CA GLY A 289 -11.95 -3.18 17.12
C GLY A 289 -13.20 -2.81 16.31
N MET A 290 -13.11 -2.86 14.97
CA MET A 290 -14.24 -2.53 14.09
C MET A 290 -15.19 -3.71 13.88
N ILE A 291 -14.69 -4.95 13.87
CA ILE A 291 -15.49 -6.15 13.57
C ILE A 291 -15.78 -7.02 14.80
N GLY A 292 -15.23 -6.69 15.96
CA GLY A 292 -15.42 -7.47 17.19
C GLY A 292 -14.74 -8.85 17.16
N ASP A 293 -13.65 -9.02 16.42
CA ASP A 293 -12.86 -10.26 16.32
C ASP A 293 -11.47 -10.07 16.96
N ARG A 294 -10.65 -11.11 16.91
CA ARG A 294 -9.24 -11.09 17.31
C ARG A 294 -8.38 -11.76 16.25
N HIS A 295 -7.37 -11.04 15.77
CA HIS A 295 -6.38 -11.60 14.87
C HIS A 295 -5.35 -12.46 15.63
N ASN A 296 -4.66 -13.33 14.90
CA ASN A 296 -3.48 -14.02 15.40
C ASN A 296 -2.22 -13.21 14.99
N PRO A 297 -1.57 -12.49 15.93
CA PRO A 297 -0.44 -11.62 15.60
C PRO A 297 0.77 -12.36 15.06
N ASN A 298 1.00 -13.60 15.51
CA ASN A 298 2.15 -14.38 15.05
C ASN A 298 1.93 -14.92 13.64
N GLN A 299 0.72 -15.40 13.34
CA GLN A 299 0.34 -15.81 11.99
C GLN A 299 0.40 -14.61 11.03
N GLU A 300 -0.02 -13.44 11.48
CA GLU A 300 0.03 -12.21 10.70
C GLU A 300 1.47 -11.86 10.31
N LEU A 301 2.40 -11.89 11.27
CA LEU A 301 3.83 -11.65 11.00
C LEU A 301 4.44 -12.68 10.05
N MET A 302 4.08 -13.96 10.19
CA MET A 302 4.55 -14.98 9.26
C MET A 302 4.05 -14.72 7.83
N ALA A 303 2.80 -14.32 7.67
CA ALA A 303 2.24 -13.96 6.36
C ALA A 303 2.93 -12.73 5.75
N GLN A 304 3.15 -11.68 6.56
CA GLN A 304 3.91 -10.51 6.17
C GLN A 304 5.34 -10.88 5.77
N GLY A 305 5.94 -11.84 6.49
CA GLY A 305 7.26 -12.37 6.18
C GLY A 305 7.31 -13.04 4.80
N VAL A 306 6.37 -13.94 4.51
CA VAL A 306 6.27 -14.60 3.20
C VAL A 306 6.04 -13.57 2.09
N ALA A 307 5.14 -12.63 2.32
CA ALA A 307 4.83 -11.60 1.33
C ALA A 307 6.05 -10.72 1.00
N ASN A 308 6.77 -10.22 2.02
CA ASN A 308 7.96 -9.39 1.82
C ASN A 308 9.17 -10.18 1.29
N PHE A 309 9.21 -11.49 1.50
CA PHE A 309 10.21 -12.34 0.87
C PHE A 309 9.94 -12.54 -0.62
N VAL A 310 8.69 -12.79 -1.01
CA VAL A 310 8.33 -13.15 -2.41
C VAL A 310 8.22 -11.92 -3.31
N THR A 311 7.58 -10.85 -2.82
CA THR A 311 7.21 -9.68 -3.63
C THR A 311 8.38 -9.00 -4.35
N PRO A 312 9.57 -8.80 -3.73
CA PRO A 312 10.69 -8.13 -4.38
C PRO A 312 11.20 -8.84 -5.63
N PHE A 313 11.13 -10.18 -5.68
CA PHE A 313 11.55 -10.96 -6.84
C PHE A 313 10.70 -10.71 -8.09
N PHE A 314 9.55 -10.12 -7.92
CA PHE A 314 8.64 -9.71 -8.98
C PHE A 314 8.56 -8.19 -9.13
N GLY A 315 9.62 -7.48 -8.78
CA GLY A 315 9.71 -6.03 -8.95
C GLY A 315 8.85 -5.21 -7.99
N GLY A 316 8.30 -5.82 -6.93
CA GLY A 316 7.53 -5.12 -5.92
C GLY A 316 8.41 -4.47 -4.84
N MET A 317 7.79 -3.57 -4.07
CA MET A 317 8.40 -2.86 -2.93
C MET A 317 7.93 -3.47 -1.58
N PRO A 318 8.50 -3.05 -0.43
CA PRO A 318 8.05 -3.52 0.88
C PRO A 318 6.55 -3.34 1.11
N ALA A 319 5.94 -4.35 1.72
CA ALA A 319 4.50 -4.41 2.00
C ALA A 319 4.20 -4.55 3.48
N THR A 320 3.05 -4.06 3.90
CA THR A 320 2.48 -4.25 5.23
C THR A 320 0.96 -4.19 5.19
N GLY A 321 0.30 -4.38 6.34
CA GLY A 321 -1.13 -4.14 6.48
C GLY A 321 -1.45 -2.65 6.30
N THR A 322 -2.46 -2.33 5.50
CA THR A 322 -2.82 -0.95 5.18
C THR A 322 -4.13 -0.55 5.83
N ILE A 323 -4.10 0.40 6.76
CA ILE A 323 -5.27 0.83 7.56
C ILE A 323 -6.39 1.34 6.65
N ALA A 324 -6.08 2.24 5.73
CA ALA A 324 -7.09 2.86 4.86
C ALA A 324 -7.85 1.82 4.00
N ARG A 325 -7.13 0.87 3.39
CA ARG A 325 -7.73 -0.20 2.59
C ARG A 325 -8.52 -1.18 3.46
N THR A 326 -8.00 -1.53 4.63
CA THR A 326 -8.67 -2.42 5.60
C THR A 326 -9.98 -1.81 6.09
N VAL A 327 -9.99 -0.52 6.45
CA VAL A 327 -11.21 0.20 6.84
C VAL A 327 -12.20 0.27 5.68
N THR A 328 -11.72 0.51 4.45
CA THR A 328 -12.58 0.49 3.25
C THR A 328 -13.17 -0.89 3.03
N ASN A 329 -12.39 -1.97 3.17
CA ASN A 329 -12.86 -3.35 3.07
C ASN A 329 -14.01 -3.62 4.04
N ILE A 330 -13.81 -3.32 5.32
CA ILE A 330 -14.83 -3.51 6.36
C ILE A 330 -16.10 -2.70 6.05
N LYS A 331 -15.97 -1.43 5.68
CA LYS A 331 -17.11 -0.56 5.35
C LYS A 331 -17.83 -0.99 4.09
N SER A 332 -17.16 -1.66 3.16
CA SER A 332 -17.74 -2.21 1.93
C SER A 332 -18.37 -3.59 2.14
N GLY A 333 -18.32 -4.13 3.35
CA GLY A 333 -18.95 -5.40 3.72
C GLY A 333 -18.04 -6.62 3.60
N GLY A 334 -16.71 -6.46 3.52
CA GLY A 334 -15.76 -7.56 3.54
C GLY A 334 -15.79 -8.29 4.89
N THR A 335 -15.95 -9.61 4.85
CA THR A 335 -16.15 -10.46 6.04
C THR A 335 -15.07 -11.50 6.23
N THR A 336 -14.32 -11.83 5.18
CA THR A 336 -13.30 -12.87 5.23
C THR A 336 -12.05 -12.46 4.42
N PRO A 337 -10.94 -13.20 4.55
CA PRO A 337 -9.72 -12.95 3.75
C PRO A 337 -9.94 -13.03 2.23
N ILE A 338 -11.04 -13.64 1.79
CA ILE A 338 -11.39 -13.74 0.36
C ILE A 338 -11.54 -12.33 -0.24
N SER A 339 -12.09 -11.36 0.50
CA SER A 339 -12.20 -9.99 0.01
C SER A 339 -10.84 -9.38 -0.36
N GLY A 340 -9.80 -9.65 0.43
CA GLY A 340 -8.45 -9.21 0.13
C GLY A 340 -7.80 -9.97 -1.03
N MET A 341 -8.10 -11.26 -1.20
CA MET A 341 -7.67 -12.01 -2.38
C MET A 341 -8.33 -11.47 -3.65
N VAL A 342 -9.64 -11.18 -3.59
CA VAL A 342 -10.39 -10.56 -4.70
C VAL A 342 -9.85 -9.17 -5.02
N HIS A 343 -9.50 -8.36 -4.01
CA HIS A 343 -8.82 -7.07 -4.21
C HIS A 343 -7.57 -7.21 -5.07
N ALA A 344 -6.70 -8.18 -4.74
CA ALA A 344 -5.47 -8.43 -5.50
C ALA A 344 -5.75 -8.90 -6.94
N LEU A 345 -6.73 -9.80 -7.11
CA LEU A 345 -7.17 -10.26 -8.44
C LEU A 345 -7.83 -9.15 -9.26
N THR A 346 -8.55 -8.23 -8.63
CA THR A 346 -9.12 -7.05 -9.29
C THR A 346 -8.00 -6.15 -9.84
N LEU A 347 -6.97 -5.87 -9.03
CA LEU A 347 -5.81 -5.11 -9.49
C LEU A 347 -5.08 -5.81 -10.64
N LEU A 348 -4.91 -7.12 -10.55
CA LEU A 348 -4.32 -7.92 -11.62
C LEU A 348 -5.14 -7.80 -12.90
N ALA A 349 -6.46 -7.94 -12.82
CA ALA A 349 -7.35 -7.80 -13.97
C ALA A 349 -7.26 -6.38 -14.59
N VAL A 350 -7.22 -5.34 -13.75
CA VAL A 350 -7.06 -3.96 -14.23
C VAL A 350 -5.72 -3.77 -14.94
N VAL A 351 -4.62 -4.29 -14.40
CA VAL A 351 -3.30 -4.20 -15.03
C VAL A 351 -3.31 -4.90 -16.39
N LEU A 352 -3.89 -6.08 -16.51
CA LEU A 352 -3.89 -6.85 -17.76
C LEU A 352 -4.84 -6.28 -18.84
N VAL A 353 -5.96 -5.67 -18.42
CA VAL A 353 -7.02 -5.24 -19.37
C VAL A 353 -6.97 -3.73 -19.62
N ALA A 354 -6.72 -2.93 -18.58
CA ALA A 354 -6.84 -1.48 -18.66
C ALA A 354 -5.48 -0.76 -18.85
N ALA A 355 -4.36 -1.47 -18.78
CA ALA A 355 -3.05 -0.88 -19.04
C ALA A 355 -2.95 -0.13 -20.38
N PRO A 356 -3.56 -0.60 -21.49
CA PRO A 356 -3.56 0.15 -22.74
C PRO A 356 -4.37 1.46 -22.69
N LEU A 357 -5.21 1.66 -21.66
CA LEU A 357 -6.08 2.83 -21.50
C LEU A 357 -5.49 3.89 -20.56
N ALA A 358 -4.39 3.58 -19.91
CA ALA A 358 -3.70 4.45 -18.95
C ALA A 358 -2.42 5.06 -19.54
#